data_2b05ae22b7bbeffade7927c6848619e5
#
_entry.id   2b05ae22b7bbeffade7927c6848619e5
#
_cell.length_a   1.000
_cell.length_b   1.000
_cell.length_c   1.000
_cell.angle_alpha   90.00
_cell.angle_beta   90.00
_cell.angle_gamma   90.00
#
_symmetry.space_group_name_H-M   'P 1'
#
loop_
_entity.id
_entity.type
_entity.pdbx_description
1 polymer ?
#
loop_
_entity_poly.entity_id
_entity_poly.type
_entity_poly.pdbx_seq_one_letter_code
_entity_poly.pdbx_strand_id
1 'polypeptide(L)'
;FITAGVAGVMALGIAVSAWAAEPQITDQKIRSGGVTVNIPVVKGAVGGAEVDDKVNMAIDFNIVKKLYAYLPGGSNGLSLQENYYPEFDGYGGAKASREFVTDIAGFINRQLQNQAQAAHKAGSHVKQYTFDGRYQVRFNSEELLSLEQTYMDYLGGAHPNTYLDTINVNLKNGKLLSLGDMFKAGSNYLPRLNAIVAKQVADEQQLK
;
A
#
# COMPACT_ATOMS: atom_id res chain seq x y z
N PHE A 1 40.47 31.36 58.82
CA PHE A 1 40.53 30.31 57.78
C PHE A 1 39.09 29.87 57.51
N ILE A 2 38.59 30.22 56.31
CA ILE A 2 37.25 29.84 55.85
C ILE A 2 37.48 28.77 54.79
N THR A 3 37.03 27.55 55.04
CA THR A 3 36.99 26.45 54.08
C THR A 3 35.64 26.47 53.39
N ALA A 4 35.66 26.79 52.10
CA ALA A 4 34.49 26.69 51.22
C ALA A 4 34.28 25.23 50.80
N GLY A 5 33.12 24.66 51.19
CA GLY A 5 32.69 23.35 50.72
C GLY A 5 32.05 23.46 49.32
N VAL A 6 32.60 22.74 48.37
CA VAL A 6 32.03 22.58 47.04
C VAL A 6 30.95 21.50 47.12
N ALA A 7 29.70 21.91 47.01
CA ALA A 7 28.57 20.99 46.85
C ALA A 7 28.53 20.54 45.38
N GLY A 8 28.90 19.28 45.12
CA GLY A 8 28.75 18.64 43.84
C GLY A 8 27.28 18.31 43.59
N VAL A 9 26.65 18.97 42.64
CA VAL A 9 25.33 18.59 42.11
C VAL A 9 25.51 17.39 41.23
N MET A 10 25.15 16.19 41.69
CA MET A 10 24.96 15.03 40.82
C MET A 10 23.66 15.25 40.06
N ALA A 11 23.77 15.57 38.78
CA ALA A 11 22.67 15.48 37.85
C ALA A 11 22.39 13.99 37.58
N LEU A 12 21.35 13.44 38.22
CA LEU A 12 20.76 12.18 37.81
C LEU A 12 20.13 12.39 36.42
N GLY A 13 20.86 11.99 35.40
CA GLY A 13 20.32 11.87 34.07
C GLY A 13 19.25 10.76 34.06
N ILE A 14 17.98 11.14 34.15
CA ILE A 14 16.90 10.24 33.81
C ILE A 14 17.03 9.97 32.34
N ALA A 15 17.56 8.80 31.96
CA ALA A 15 17.45 8.29 30.61
C ALA A 15 15.95 8.01 30.38
N VAL A 16 15.27 9.00 29.81
CA VAL A 16 13.96 8.76 29.21
C VAL A 16 14.25 7.82 28.05
N SER A 17 13.92 6.53 28.21
CA SER A 17 13.86 5.61 27.09
C SER A 17 12.83 6.20 26.14
N ALA A 18 13.29 6.81 25.07
CA ALA A 18 12.42 7.20 23.97
C ALA A 18 11.82 5.89 23.46
N TRP A 19 10.57 5.63 23.82
CA TRP A 19 9.77 4.60 23.18
C TRP A 19 9.75 4.97 21.72
N ALA A 20 10.20 4.07 20.86
CA ALA A 20 10.15 4.31 19.43
C ALA A 20 8.68 4.56 19.10
N ALA A 21 8.43 5.71 18.49
CA ALA A 21 7.09 6.12 18.17
C ALA A 21 6.59 5.31 16.96
N GLU A 22 5.30 5.02 16.92
CA GLU A 22 4.67 4.48 15.73
C GLU A 22 4.95 5.40 14.53
N PRO A 23 5.19 4.87 13.33
CA PRO A 23 5.39 5.68 12.14
C PRO A 23 4.17 6.54 11.86
N GLN A 24 4.41 7.74 11.40
CA GLN A 24 3.36 8.63 10.92
C GLN A 24 2.91 8.19 9.55
N ILE A 25 1.60 8.15 9.32
CA ILE A 25 0.99 7.84 8.04
C ILE A 25 0.19 9.05 7.60
N THR A 26 0.57 9.63 6.48
CA THR A 26 -0.09 10.79 5.88
C THR A 26 -0.67 10.43 4.52
N ASP A 27 -1.64 11.22 4.05
CA ASP A 27 -2.27 11.02 2.74
C ASP A 27 -1.55 11.80 1.65
N GLN A 28 -1.32 11.14 0.53
CA GLN A 28 -1.10 11.79 -0.74
C GLN A 28 -2.18 11.36 -1.73
N LYS A 29 -2.78 12.33 -2.42
CA LYS A 29 -3.82 12.07 -3.40
C LYS A 29 -3.33 12.38 -4.80
N ILE A 30 -3.42 11.38 -5.69
CA ILE A 30 -3.24 11.56 -7.13
C ILE A 30 -4.63 11.62 -7.76
N ARG A 31 -4.84 12.59 -8.64
CA ARG A 31 -6.07 12.74 -9.40
C ARG A 31 -5.75 13.09 -10.85
N SER A 32 -6.26 12.29 -11.78
CA SER A 32 -6.18 12.54 -13.21
C SER A 32 -7.50 12.14 -13.85
N GLY A 33 -8.38 13.15 -14.08
CA GLY A 33 -9.70 12.91 -14.65
C GLY A 33 -10.52 11.89 -13.87
N GLY A 34 -10.83 10.76 -14.51
CA GLY A 34 -11.57 9.64 -13.90
C GLY A 34 -10.74 8.73 -12.99
N VAL A 35 -9.43 8.95 -12.91
CA VAL A 35 -8.53 8.18 -12.03
C VAL A 35 -8.26 8.97 -10.75
N THR A 36 -8.54 8.37 -9.61
CA THR A 36 -8.22 8.91 -8.28
C THR A 36 -7.54 7.83 -7.46
N VAL A 37 -6.42 8.14 -6.81
CA VAL A 37 -5.73 7.22 -5.90
C VAL A 37 -5.30 7.97 -4.63
N ASN A 38 -5.75 7.50 -3.48
CA ASN A 38 -5.23 7.93 -2.19
C ASN A 38 -4.10 6.99 -1.78
N ILE A 39 -2.94 7.55 -1.48
CA ILE A 39 -1.71 6.81 -1.25
C ILE A 39 -1.21 7.11 0.15
N PRO A 40 -1.03 6.11 1.02
CA PRO A 40 -0.38 6.33 2.29
C PRO A 40 1.10 6.66 2.10
N VAL A 41 1.60 7.63 2.85
CA VAL A 41 3.01 7.95 2.95
C VAL A 41 3.45 7.66 4.37
N VAL A 42 4.36 6.71 4.51
CA VAL A 42 4.91 6.25 5.78
C VAL A 42 6.20 7.01 6.08
N LYS A 43 6.34 7.50 7.32
CA LYS A 43 7.52 8.21 7.79
C LYS A 43 7.80 7.91 9.25
N GLY A 44 9.05 7.69 9.57
CA GLY A 44 9.51 7.45 10.94
C GLY A 44 9.42 5.98 11.37
N ALA A 45 9.55 5.05 10.43
CA ALA A 45 9.74 3.64 10.75
C ALA A 45 10.99 3.45 11.64
N VAL A 46 10.93 2.50 12.57
CA VAL A 46 12.03 2.21 13.50
C VAL A 46 13.34 1.83 12.80
N GLY A 47 13.25 1.27 11.59
CA GLY A 47 14.40 0.99 10.72
C GLY A 47 14.98 2.20 10.01
N GLY A 48 14.42 3.41 10.21
CA GLY A 48 14.90 4.67 9.66
C GLY A 48 14.44 4.96 8.25
N ALA A 49 15.01 6.02 7.66
CA ALA A 49 14.56 6.56 6.36
C ALA A 49 14.66 5.56 5.20
N GLU A 50 15.65 4.68 5.21
CA GLU A 50 15.76 3.63 4.18
C GLU A 50 14.57 2.66 4.22
N VAL A 51 14.06 2.36 5.42
CA VAL A 51 12.87 1.52 5.58
C VAL A 51 11.61 2.28 5.17
N ASP A 52 11.51 3.58 5.51
CA ASP A 52 10.43 4.43 5.01
C ASP A 52 10.35 4.39 3.47
N ASP A 53 11.49 4.52 2.80
CA ASP A 53 11.57 4.47 1.34
C ASP A 53 11.14 3.11 0.79
N LYS A 54 11.61 2.00 1.36
CA LYS A 54 11.22 0.64 0.96
C LYS A 54 9.72 0.41 1.12
N VAL A 55 9.14 0.86 2.23
CA VAL A 55 7.70 0.73 2.48
C VAL A 55 6.90 1.54 1.48
N ASN A 56 7.27 2.80 1.26
CA ASN A 56 6.59 3.67 0.30
C ASN A 56 6.70 3.14 -1.12
N MET A 57 7.87 2.62 -1.53
CA MET A 57 8.04 1.95 -2.82
C MET A 57 7.12 0.72 -2.97
N ALA A 58 7.00 -0.10 -1.93
CA ALA A 58 6.11 -1.27 -1.98
C ALA A 58 4.63 -0.87 -2.15
N ILE A 59 4.22 0.22 -1.50
CA ILE A 59 2.87 0.79 -1.65
C ILE A 59 2.66 1.27 -3.09
N ASP A 60 3.57 2.07 -3.61
CA ASP A 60 3.50 2.63 -4.96
C ASP A 60 3.49 1.52 -6.02
N PHE A 61 4.33 0.51 -5.83
CA PHE A 61 4.38 -0.67 -6.69
C PHE A 61 3.03 -1.40 -6.77
N ASN A 62 2.37 -1.62 -5.63
CA ASN A 62 1.10 -2.31 -5.63
C ASN A 62 0.01 -1.52 -6.38
N ILE A 63 0.03 -0.20 -6.26
CA ILE A 63 -0.87 0.70 -6.99
C ILE A 63 -0.59 0.63 -8.50
N VAL A 64 0.66 0.74 -8.91
CA VAL A 64 1.09 0.63 -10.31
C VAL A 64 0.63 -0.69 -10.91
N LYS A 65 0.86 -1.81 -10.22
CA LYS A 65 0.42 -3.13 -10.65
C LYS A 65 -1.09 -3.19 -10.94
N LYS A 66 -1.91 -2.50 -10.16
CA LYS A 66 -3.36 -2.42 -10.39
C LYS A 66 -3.70 -1.55 -11.59
N LEU A 67 -3.06 -0.39 -11.73
CA LEU A 67 -3.27 0.49 -12.87
C LEU A 67 -2.87 -0.17 -14.20
N TYR A 68 -1.82 -0.98 -14.20
CA TYR A 68 -1.38 -1.71 -15.40
C TYR A 68 -2.41 -2.68 -15.96
N ALA A 69 -3.32 -3.19 -15.15
CA ALA A 69 -4.38 -4.07 -15.61
C ALA A 69 -5.31 -3.43 -16.67
N TYR A 70 -5.31 -2.08 -16.74
CA TYR A 70 -6.14 -1.31 -17.70
C TYR A 70 -5.40 -0.93 -18.99
N LEU A 71 -4.15 -1.35 -19.15
CA LEU A 71 -3.41 -1.12 -20.40
C LEU A 71 -3.85 -2.09 -21.49
N PRO A 72 -3.74 -1.72 -22.79
CA PRO A 72 -3.93 -2.64 -23.90
C PRO A 72 -3.00 -3.85 -23.75
N GLY A 73 -3.59 -5.04 -23.65
CA GLY A 73 -2.85 -6.28 -23.35
C GLY A 73 -2.84 -6.68 -21.86
N GLY A 74 -3.40 -5.86 -20.99
CA GLY A 74 -3.46 -6.09 -19.55
C GLY A 74 -2.06 -6.18 -18.94
N SER A 75 -1.96 -6.80 -17.76
CA SER A 75 -0.67 -7.08 -17.11
C SER A 75 0.27 -7.97 -17.96
N ASN A 76 -0.27 -8.65 -18.98
CA ASN A 76 0.50 -9.48 -19.91
C ASN A 76 1.04 -8.69 -21.12
N GLY A 77 0.49 -7.52 -21.44
CA GLY A 77 0.92 -6.69 -22.58
C GLY A 77 2.03 -5.72 -22.25
N LEU A 78 2.23 -5.42 -20.99
CA LEU A 78 3.49 -4.93 -20.48
C LEU A 78 4.19 -6.16 -19.94
N SER A 79 5.21 -6.58 -20.61
CA SER A 79 6.23 -7.36 -19.95
C SER A 79 6.78 -6.43 -18.85
N LEU A 80 6.11 -6.41 -17.72
CA LEU A 80 6.67 -6.00 -16.43
C LEU A 80 7.82 -6.94 -16.10
N GLN A 81 8.30 -7.63 -17.15
CA GLN A 81 9.48 -8.43 -17.14
C GLN A 81 10.62 -7.54 -16.71
N GLU A 82 11.13 -7.89 -15.57
CA GLU A 82 12.53 -7.77 -15.14
C GLU A 82 13.25 -6.42 -15.36
N ASN A 83 12.83 -5.58 -16.32
CA ASN A 83 13.44 -4.30 -16.64
C ASN A 83 12.70 -3.08 -16.07
N TYR A 84 11.46 -3.23 -15.58
CA TYR A 84 10.68 -2.14 -14.96
C TYR A 84 10.55 -2.26 -13.44
N TYR A 85 10.93 -3.39 -12.92
CA TYR A 85 11.16 -3.58 -11.50
C TYR A 85 12.63 -3.92 -11.33
N PRO A 86 13.50 -2.93 -11.34
CA PRO A 86 14.78 -3.18 -10.71
C PRO A 86 14.39 -3.70 -9.33
N GLU A 87 14.99 -4.79 -8.94
CA GLU A 87 15.09 -5.14 -7.54
C GLU A 87 15.18 -3.81 -6.81
N PHE A 88 14.35 -3.56 -5.83
CA PHE A 88 14.06 -2.27 -5.19
C PHE A 88 15.25 -1.30 -4.99
N ASP A 89 16.44 -1.72 -5.33
CA ASP A 89 17.73 -1.02 -5.21
C ASP A 89 18.08 -0.06 -6.37
N GLY A 90 17.30 -0.01 -7.45
CA GLY A 90 17.68 0.71 -8.68
C GLY A 90 16.89 1.98 -9.02
N TYR A 91 15.74 2.24 -8.42
CA TYR A 91 15.02 3.51 -8.57
C TYR A 91 15.39 4.48 -7.46
N GLY A 92 15.73 5.70 -7.82
CA GLY A 92 16.19 6.77 -6.94
C GLY A 92 15.24 7.16 -5.81
N GLY A 93 14.71 6.16 -5.07
CA GLY A 93 13.89 6.31 -3.88
C GLY A 93 12.40 6.48 -4.14
N ALA A 94 11.64 6.59 -3.06
CA ALA A 94 10.18 6.71 -3.05
C ALA A 94 9.62 7.85 -3.92
N LYS A 95 10.39 8.90 -4.16
CA LYS A 95 9.98 10.02 -5.00
C LYS A 95 9.86 9.62 -6.47
N ALA A 96 10.82 8.88 -7.02
CA ALA A 96 10.77 8.44 -8.41
C ALA A 96 9.59 7.48 -8.64
N SER A 97 9.33 6.58 -7.71
CA SER A 97 8.16 5.70 -7.74
C SER A 97 6.85 6.48 -7.74
N ARG A 98 6.76 7.56 -6.95
CA ARG A 98 5.56 8.39 -6.86
C ARG A 98 5.30 9.21 -8.12
N GLU A 99 6.32 9.76 -8.74
CA GLU A 99 6.24 10.41 -10.05
C GLU A 99 5.72 9.42 -11.11
N PHE A 100 6.21 8.20 -11.08
CA PHE A 100 5.76 7.14 -11.98
C PHE A 100 4.28 6.78 -11.77
N VAL A 101 3.80 6.68 -10.52
CA VAL A 101 2.36 6.48 -10.25
C VAL A 101 1.52 7.61 -10.85
N THR A 102 2.01 8.85 -10.79
CA THR A 102 1.31 10.02 -11.35
C THR A 102 1.22 9.94 -12.87
N ASP A 103 2.32 9.60 -13.53
CA ASP A 103 2.38 9.48 -14.99
C ASP A 103 1.50 8.33 -15.50
N ILE A 104 1.56 7.19 -14.83
CA ILE A 104 0.70 6.03 -15.14
C ILE A 104 -0.78 6.40 -14.95
N ALA A 105 -1.15 7.05 -13.86
CA ALA A 105 -2.54 7.47 -13.64
C ALA A 105 -3.05 8.39 -14.76
N GLY A 106 -2.20 9.30 -15.24
CA GLY A 106 -2.50 10.17 -16.39
C GLY A 106 -2.69 9.38 -17.68
N PHE A 107 -1.81 8.42 -17.95
CA PHE A 107 -1.92 7.56 -19.11
C PHE A 107 -3.19 6.69 -19.07
N ILE A 108 -3.45 6.02 -17.94
CA ILE A 108 -4.64 5.19 -17.75
C ILE A 108 -5.91 6.01 -17.89
N ASN A 109 -5.95 7.23 -17.33
CA ASN A 109 -7.11 8.09 -17.54
C ASN A 109 -7.40 8.31 -19.04
N ARG A 110 -6.39 8.61 -19.85
CA ARG A 110 -6.59 8.79 -21.30
C ARG A 110 -7.14 7.52 -21.95
N GLN A 111 -6.63 6.33 -21.58
CA GLN A 111 -7.12 5.05 -22.11
C GLN A 111 -8.59 4.81 -21.72
N LEU A 112 -8.94 5.00 -20.47
CA LEU A 112 -10.31 4.86 -19.96
C LEU A 112 -11.28 5.81 -20.68
N GLN A 113 -10.89 7.06 -20.90
CA GLN A 113 -11.73 8.03 -21.59
C GLN A 113 -11.92 7.67 -23.08
N ASN A 114 -10.85 7.22 -23.77
CA ASN A 114 -10.95 6.75 -25.15
C ASN A 114 -11.92 5.56 -25.27
N GLN A 115 -11.84 4.59 -24.36
CA GLN A 115 -12.74 3.44 -24.33
C GLN A 115 -14.18 3.87 -24.04
N ALA A 116 -14.40 4.76 -23.06
CA ALA A 116 -15.72 5.29 -22.76
C ALA A 116 -16.36 6.02 -23.95
N GLN A 117 -15.58 6.82 -24.66
CA GLN A 117 -16.03 7.51 -25.88
C GLN A 117 -16.39 6.53 -27.00
N ALA A 118 -15.59 5.49 -27.19
CA ALA A 118 -15.90 4.45 -28.18
C ALA A 118 -17.18 3.71 -27.82
N ALA A 119 -17.37 3.32 -26.56
CA ALA A 119 -18.57 2.67 -26.07
C ALA A 119 -19.80 3.59 -26.22
N HIS A 120 -19.65 4.88 -25.91
CA HIS A 120 -20.74 5.85 -26.07
C HIS A 120 -21.17 6.00 -27.53
N LYS A 121 -20.23 6.07 -28.48
CA LYS A 121 -20.51 6.06 -29.92
C LYS A 121 -21.23 4.78 -30.37
N ALA A 122 -20.99 3.66 -29.69
CA ALA A 122 -21.66 2.39 -29.92
C ALA A 122 -23.00 2.23 -29.18
N GLY A 123 -23.53 3.31 -28.57
CA GLY A 123 -24.83 3.33 -27.91
C GLY A 123 -24.81 3.14 -26.40
N SER A 124 -23.65 3.09 -25.75
CA SER A 124 -23.57 3.07 -24.29
C SER A 124 -24.03 4.39 -23.69
N HIS A 125 -24.75 4.34 -22.58
CA HIS A 125 -25.14 5.52 -21.82
C HIS A 125 -24.04 6.07 -20.90
N VAL A 126 -22.98 5.30 -20.68
CA VAL A 126 -21.85 5.67 -19.82
C VAL A 126 -20.91 6.63 -20.53
N LYS A 127 -20.74 7.81 -19.93
CA LYS A 127 -19.92 8.88 -20.51
C LYS A 127 -18.47 8.86 -20.03
N GLN A 128 -18.21 8.22 -18.89
CA GLN A 128 -16.89 8.22 -18.26
C GLN A 128 -16.64 6.90 -17.55
N TYR A 129 -15.47 6.35 -17.77
CA TYR A 129 -14.93 5.24 -16.98
C TYR A 129 -14.07 5.78 -15.85
N THR A 130 -14.09 5.11 -14.70
CA THR A 130 -13.39 5.60 -13.51
C THR A 130 -12.57 4.50 -12.85
N PHE A 131 -11.51 4.92 -12.17
CA PHE A 131 -10.72 4.09 -11.25
C PHE A 131 -10.51 4.87 -9.95
N ASP A 132 -10.81 4.25 -8.82
CA ASP A 132 -10.65 4.82 -7.48
C ASP A 132 -9.84 3.85 -6.61
N GLY A 133 -8.70 4.30 -6.11
CA GLY A 133 -7.85 3.58 -5.17
C GLY A 133 -7.92 4.24 -3.79
N ARG A 134 -8.17 3.42 -2.76
CA ARG A 134 -8.23 3.87 -1.36
C ARG A 134 -7.42 2.92 -0.50
N TYR A 135 -7.10 3.37 0.71
CA TYR A 135 -6.47 2.52 1.70
C TYR A 135 -7.10 2.68 3.08
N GLN A 136 -6.84 1.68 3.92
CA GLN A 136 -7.14 1.70 5.35
C GLN A 136 -5.94 1.17 6.11
N VAL A 137 -5.54 1.86 7.18
CA VAL A 137 -4.57 1.34 8.14
C VAL A 137 -5.30 0.35 9.03
N ARG A 138 -4.96 -0.93 8.93
CA ARG A 138 -5.56 -2.00 9.74
C ARG A 138 -4.81 -2.22 11.04
N PHE A 139 -3.50 -2.02 10.99
CA PHE A 139 -2.63 -2.09 12.16
C PHE A 139 -1.41 -1.20 11.95
N ASN A 140 -1.00 -0.49 12.99
CA ASN A 140 0.20 0.32 13.01
C ASN A 140 0.85 0.19 14.39
N SER A 141 2.10 -0.17 14.42
CA SER A 141 2.91 -0.27 15.63
C SER A 141 4.36 0.09 15.30
N GLU A 142 5.22 0.11 16.30
CA GLU A 142 6.66 0.31 16.13
C GLU A 142 7.28 -0.65 15.11
N GLU A 143 6.84 -1.92 15.07
CA GLU A 143 7.49 -2.97 14.29
C GLU A 143 6.71 -3.47 13.07
N LEU A 144 5.39 -3.24 13.04
CA LEU A 144 4.51 -3.80 12.04
C LEU A 144 3.50 -2.77 11.54
N LEU A 145 3.42 -2.64 10.23
CA LEU A 145 2.37 -1.92 9.54
C LEU A 145 1.55 -2.90 8.70
N SER A 146 0.21 -2.82 8.84
CA SER A 146 -0.74 -3.53 7.98
C SER A 146 -1.67 -2.53 7.30
N LEU A 147 -1.67 -2.53 5.98
CA LEU A 147 -2.51 -1.72 5.13
C LEU A 147 -3.45 -2.61 4.34
N GLU A 148 -4.69 -2.19 4.21
CA GLU A 148 -5.65 -2.71 3.24
C GLU A 148 -5.82 -1.67 2.14
N GLN A 149 -5.69 -2.09 0.89
CA GLN A 149 -5.91 -1.25 -0.28
C GLN A 149 -7.13 -1.75 -1.03
N THR A 150 -8.10 -0.87 -1.22
CA THR A 150 -9.32 -1.15 -1.99
C THR A 150 -9.27 -0.38 -3.30
N TYR A 151 -9.47 -1.09 -4.40
CA TYR A 151 -9.53 -0.52 -5.73
C TYR A 151 -10.90 -0.77 -6.34
N MET A 152 -11.50 0.26 -6.88
CA MET A 152 -12.79 0.18 -7.56
C MET A 152 -12.65 0.72 -8.98
N ASP A 153 -13.17 -0.03 -9.95
CA ASP A 153 -13.33 0.48 -11.32
C ASP A 153 -14.78 0.46 -11.75
N TYR A 154 -15.15 1.43 -12.56
CA TYR A 154 -16.43 1.44 -13.24
C TYR A 154 -16.21 1.59 -14.76
N LEU A 155 -16.47 0.54 -15.48
CA LEU A 155 -16.29 0.42 -16.93
C LEU A 155 -17.63 0.27 -17.67
N GLY A 156 -18.70 0.86 -17.13
CA GLY A 156 -20.00 0.91 -17.78
C GLY A 156 -20.91 -0.29 -17.54
N GLY A 157 -20.57 -1.16 -16.61
CA GLY A 157 -21.44 -2.27 -16.19
C GLY A 157 -22.56 -1.83 -15.23
N ALA A 158 -23.29 -2.80 -14.68
CA ALA A 158 -24.38 -2.56 -13.72
C ALA A 158 -23.85 -2.02 -12.37
N HIS A 159 -22.63 -2.35 -12.00
CA HIS A 159 -21.97 -1.93 -10.78
C HIS A 159 -20.45 -1.86 -10.98
N PRO A 160 -19.71 -1.12 -10.12
CA PRO A 160 -18.26 -1.14 -10.10
C PRO A 160 -17.72 -2.54 -9.76
N ASN A 161 -16.54 -2.89 -10.29
CA ASN A 161 -15.74 -3.98 -9.75
C ASN A 161 -14.96 -3.47 -8.55
N THR A 162 -14.78 -4.34 -7.56
CA THR A 162 -14.02 -4.03 -6.35
C THR A 162 -12.95 -5.09 -6.13
N TYR A 163 -11.73 -4.64 -5.89
CA TYR A 163 -10.57 -5.47 -5.60
C TYR A 163 -9.98 -5.05 -4.26
N LEU A 164 -9.49 -6.02 -3.52
CA LEU A 164 -8.88 -5.80 -2.22
C LEU A 164 -7.50 -6.44 -2.20
N ASP A 165 -6.52 -5.66 -1.76
CA ASP A 165 -5.16 -6.12 -1.52
C ASP A 165 -4.71 -5.73 -0.11
N THR A 166 -3.72 -6.45 0.40
CA THR A 166 -3.12 -6.16 1.70
C THR A 166 -1.61 -6.05 1.59
N ILE A 167 -1.04 -5.10 2.32
CA ILE A 167 0.41 -4.95 2.49
C ILE A 167 0.70 -5.06 3.99
N ASN A 168 1.54 -6.03 4.34
CA ASN A 168 2.05 -6.19 5.70
C ASN A 168 3.56 -6.03 5.66
N VAL A 169 4.10 -5.14 6.49
CA VAL A 169 5.52 -4.78 6.44
C VAL A 169 6.14 -4.83 7.83
N ASN A 170 7.31 -5.43 7.92
CA ASN A 170 8.17 -5.30 9.09
C ASN A 170 8.91 -3.95 9.04
N LEU A 171 8.63 -3.06 9.99
CA LEU A 171 9.14 -1.69 10.03
C LEU A 171 10.58 -1.57 10.54
N LYS A 172 11.22 -2.70 10.92
CA LYS A 172 12.66 -2.72 11.25
C LYS A 172 13.54 -2.82 10.01
N ASN A 173 13.06 -3.49 8.97
CA ASN A 173 13.88 -3.82 7.80
C ASN A 173 13.20 -3.61 6.44
N GLY A 174 11.93 -3.20 6.43
CA GLY A 174 11.14 -2.99 5.22
C GLY A 174 10.68 -4.28 4.52
N LYS A 175 10.87 -5.47 5.15
CA LYS A 175 10.45 -6.74 4.55
C LYS A 175 8.93 -6.81 4.44
N LEU A 176 8.43 -7.08 3.24
CA LEU A 176 7.04 -7.46 3.03
C LEU A 176 6.79 -8.83 3.64
N LEU A 177 5.73 -8.93 4.44
CA LEU A 177 5.37 -10.16 5.14
C LEU A 177 4.28 -10.89 4.36
N SER A 178 4.54 -12.14 4.05
CA SER A 178 3.55 -13.08 3.55
C SER A 178 2.65 -13.58 4.69
N LEU A 179 1.56 -14.26 4.34
CA LEU A 179 0.72 -14.92 5.33
C LEU A 179 1.52 -15.90 6.21
N GLY A 180 2.48 -16.60 5.62
CA GLY A 180 3.35 -17.55 6.34
C GLY A 180 4.22 -16.88 7.39
N ASP A 181 4.71 -15.67 7.12
CA ASP A 181 5.56 -14.91 8.05
C ASP A 181 4.81 -14.46 9.33
N MET A 182 3.46 -14.50 9.32
CA MET A 182 2.61 -14.14 10.46
C MET A 182 2.46 -15.29 11.48
N PHE A 183 2.98 -16.48 11.17
CA PHE A 183 2.88 -17.65 12.01
C PHE A 183 4.26 -18.13 12.45
N LYS A 184 4.30 -18.84 13.58
CA LYS A 184 5.53 -19.48 14.05
C LYS A 184 6.05 -20.46 13.00
N ALA A 185 7.35 -20.46 12.78
CA ALA A 185 8.00 -21.40 11.86
C ALA A 185 7.60 -22.86 12.22
N GLY A 186 7.26 -23.64 11.20
CA GLY A 186 6.82 -25.03 11.38
C GLY A 186 5.38 -25.22 11.88
N SER A 187 4.62 -24.14 12.11
CA SER A 187 3.21 -24.27 12.49
C SER A 187 2.34 -24.72 11.30
N ASN A 188 1.45 -25.69 11.55
CA ASN A 188 0.48 -26.16 10.56
C ASN A 188 -0.77 -25.25 10.55
N TYR A 189 -0.62 -23.98 10.14
CA TYR A 189 -1.69 -22.98 10.19
C TYR A 189 -2.71 -23.11 9.05
N LEU A 190 -2.30 -23.57 7.85
CA LEU A 190 -3.15 -23.61 6.66
C LEU A 190 -4.43 -24.46 6.83
N PRO A 191 -4.38 -25.71 7.33
CA PRO A 191 -5.59 -26.51 7.54
C PRO A 191 -6.56 -25.83 8.51
N ARG A 192 -6.04 -25.16 9.55
CA ARG A 192 -6.87 -24.47 10.53
C ARG A 192 -7.54 -23.23 9.92
N LEU A 193 -6.82 -22.43 9.14
CA LEU A 193 -7.39 -21.30 8.41
C LEU A 193 -8.43 -21.76 7.40
N ASN A 194 -8.13 -22.79 6.62
CA ASN A 194 -9.07 -23.34 5.65
C ASN A 194 -10.37 -23.82 6.30
N ALA A 195 -10.29 -24.46 7.47
CA ALA A 195 -11.47 -24.89 8.22
C ALA A 195 -12.31 -23.69 8.70
N ILE A 196 -11.67 -22.61 9.17
CA ILE A 196 -12.34 -21.38 9.60
C ILE A 196 -13.06 -20.72 8.39
N VAL A 197 -12.36 -20.57 7.28
CA VAL A 197 -12.93 -19.94 6.07
C VAL A 197 -14.08 -20.78 5.52
N ALA A 198 -13.90 -22.11 5.42
CA ALA A 198 -14.96 -23.01 4.96
C ALA A 198 -16.22 -22.90 5.82
N LYS A 199 -16.05 -22.81 7.15
CA LYS A 199 -17.18 -22.62 8.07
C LYS A 199 -17.86 -21.27 7.83
N GLN A 200 -17.14 -20.17 7.70
CA GLN A 200 -17.70 -18.83 7.44
C GLN A 200 -18.50 -18.81 6.13
N VAL A 201 -17.95 -19.39 5.07
CA VAL A 201 -18.65 -19.49 3.77
C VAL A 201 -19.94 -20.30 3.88
N ALA A 202 -19.91 -21.42 4.62
CA ALA A 202 -21.13 -22.22 4.83
C ALA A 202 -22.19 -21.47 5.64
N ASP A 203 -21.78 -20.76 6.69
CA ASP A 203 -22.68 -19.95 7.53
C ASP A 203 -23.33 -18.82 6.71
N GLU A 204 -22.57 -18.12 5.85
CA GLU A 204 -23.11 -17.09 4.96
C GLU A 204 -24.08 -17.60 3.89
N GLN A 205 -23.86 -18.84 3.39
CA GLN A 205 -24.78 -19.45 2.43
C GLN A 205 -26.12 -19.85 3.05
N GLN A 206 -26.17 -20.09 4.36
CA GLN A 206 -27.42 -20.41 5.08
C GLN A 206 -28.28 -19.16 5.38
N LEU A 207 -27.69 -17.95 5.23
CA LEU A 207 -28.38 -16.67 5.49
C LEU A 207 -29.04 -16.07 4.23
N LYS A 208 -28.92 -16.71 3.09
CA LYS A 208 -29.53 -16.33 1.80
C LYS A 208 -30.66 -17.24 1.43
#